data_d5d4ab003a1d61fb094f14b96f2c5a75
#
_entry.id   d5d4ab003a1d61fb094f14b96f2c5a75
#
_cell.length_a   1.000
_cell.length_b   1.000
_cell.length_c   1.000
_cell.angle_alpha   90.00
_cell.angle_beta   90.00
_cell.angle_gamma   90.00
#
_symmetry.space_group_name_H-M   'P 1'
#
loop_
_entity.id
_entity.type
_entity.pdbx_description
1 polymer ?
#
loop_
_entity_poly.entity_id
_entity_poly.type
_entity_poly.pdbx_seq_one_letter_code
_entity_poly.pdbx_strand_id
1 'polypeptide(L)'
;MSLLSALYSSSGDVNCFKEAEQLERLLSLSRRPERIECIDISMIMGQHSVGSLVSFLNGKPDKSQYRRFRIKEVEGIDDFKMVAEVVRRRYGRLKREGAPFPDLIVIDGGKGQL
;
A
#
# COMPACT_ATOMS: atom_id res chain seq x y z
N MET A 1 12.12 -10.64 3.62
CA MET A 1 11.82 -9.20 3.42
C MET A 1 10.46 -9.09 2.75
N SER A 2 9.61 -8.22 3.25
CA SER A 2 8.33 -8.00 2.61
C SER A 2 8.52 -7.17 1.33
N LEU A 3 7.56 -7.30 0.42
CA LEU A 3 7.58 -6.54 -0.82
C LEU A 3 7.48 -5.04 -0.56
N LEU A 4 6.65 -4.66 0.41
CA LEU A 4 6.52 -3.26 0.80
C LEU A 4 7.84 -2.71 1.34
N SER A 5 8.54 -3.49 2.17
CA SER A 5 9.82 -3.05 2.70
C SER A 5 10.84 -2.82 1.59
N ALA A 6 10.86 -3.69 0.57
CA ALA A 6 11.76 -3.52 -0.56
C ALA A 6 11.46 -2.23 -1.31
N LEU A 7 10.19 -1.96 -1.60
CA LEU A 7 9.80 -0.75 -2.30
C LEU A 7 10.03 0.51 -1.46
N TYR A 8 9.73 0.43 -0.17
CA TYR A 8 9.83 1.57 0.73
C TYR A 8 11.27 1.95 1.04
N SER A 9 12.15 0.96 1.16
CA SER A 9 13.55 1.22 1.49
C SER A 9 14.35 1.74 0.31
N SER A 10 13.79 1.67 -0.89
CA SER A 10 14.43 2.23 -2.06
C SER A 10 14.48 3.74 -1.95
N SER A 11 15.65 4.27 -1.63
CA SER A 11 15.81 5.70 -1.41
C SER A 11 16.06 6.47 -2.70
N GLY A 12 16.36 5.79 -3.80
CA GLY A 12 16.64 6.40 -5.07
C GLY A 12 15.62 6.00 -6.14
N ASP A 13 15.38 6.90 -7.08
CA ASP A 13 14.42 6.68 -8.15
C ASP A 13 14.75 5.45 -8.99
N VAL A 14 16.04 5.19 -9.20
CA VAL A 14 16.49 4.06 -10.01
C VAL A 14 16.07 2.74 -9.39
N ASN A 15 16.21 2.62 -8.07
CA ASN A 15 15.84 1.39 -7.37
C ASN A 15 14.33 1.16 -7.41
N CYS A 16 13.54 2.21 -7.22
CA CYS A 16 12.09 2.09 -7.30
C CYS A 16 11.63 1.62 -8.68
N PHE A 17 12.26 2.14 -9.72
CA PHE A 17 11.94 1.72 -11.08
C PHE A 17 12.27 0.25 -11.31
N LYS A 18 13.42 -0.21 -10.85
CA LYS A 18 13.83 -1.61 -10.99
C LYS A 18 12.89 -2.54 -10.23
N GLU A 19 12.44 -2.13 -9.07
CA GLU A 19 11.52 -2.93 -8.27
C GLU A 19 10.15 -3.03 -8.92
N ALA A 20 9.69 -1.98 -9.57
CA ALA A 20 8.46 -2.02 -10.35
C ALA A 20 8.57 -3.01 -11.52
N GLU A 21 9.73 -3.05 -12.19
CA GLU A 21 9.97 -4.02 -13.25
C GLU A 21 9.97 -5.45 -12.71
N GLN A 22 10.57 -5.66 -11.55
CA GLN A 22 10.59 -6.98 -10.93
C GLN A 22 9.19 -7.45 -10.57
N LEU A 23 8.35 -6.54 -10.06
CA LEU A 23 6.96 -6.86 -9.76
C LEU A 23 6.21 -7.29 -11.01
N GLU A 24 6.40 -6.57 -12.10
CA GLU A 24 5.78 -6.90 -13.37
C GLU A 24 6.12 -8.33 -13.78
N ARG A 25 7.39 -8.70 -13.67
CA ARG A 25 7.84 -10.05 -14.03
C ARG A 25 7.32 -11.11 -13.08
N LEU A 26 7.41 -10.85 -11.78
CA LEU A 26 6.99 -11.82 -10.76
C LEU A 26 5.51 -12.14 -10.84
N LEU A 27 4.69 -11.14 -11.13
CA LEU A 27 3.26 -11.28 -11.14
C LEU A 27 2.70 -11.59 -12.51
N SER A 28 3.57 -11.71 -13.52
CA SER A 28 3.17 -12.00 -14.91
C SER A 28 2.11 -11.02 -15.41
N LEU A 29 2.30 -9.76 -15.11
CA LEU A 29 1.35 -8.71 -15.50
C LEU A 29 1.42 -8.49 -17.01
N SER A 30 0.29 -8.14 -17.60
CA SER A 30 0.21 -7.86 -19.04
C SER A 30 0.95 -6.58 -19.42
N ARG A 31 1.14 -5.68 -18.46
CA ARG A 31 1.90 -4.46 -18.64
C ARG A 31 2.50 -4.05 -17.31
N ARG A 32 3.53 -3.17 -17.37
CA ARG A 32 4.12 -2.63 -16.16
C ARG A 32 3.08 -1.78 -15.43
N PRO A 33 2.88 -1.99 -14.13
CA PRO A 33 1.98 -1.13 -13.38
C PRO A 33 2.58 0.28 -13.29
N GLU A 34 1.79 1.28 -13.65
CA GLU A 34 2.22 2.66 -13.56
C GLU A 34 2.07 3.21 -12.16
N ARG A 35 0.91 2.97 -11.55
CA ARG A 35 0.67 3.40 -10.17
C ARG A 35 0.51 2.19 -9.29
N ILE A 36 1.35 2.15 -8.26
CA ILE A 36 1.34 1.09 -7.27
C ILE A 36 1.07 1.73 -5.91
N GLU A 37 0.12 1.19 -5.17
CA GLU A 37 -0.12 1.64 -3.80
C GLU A 37 0.12 0.50 -2.84
N CYS A 38 0.75 0.80 -1.72
CA CYS A 38 1.12 -0.18 -0.72
C CYS A 38 0.48 0.21 0.61
N ILE A 39 -0.13 -0.77 1.26
CA ILE A 39 -0.82 -0.57 2.53
C ILE A 39 -0.13 -1.39 3.61
N ASP A 40 0.19 -0.75 4.72
CA ASP A 40 0.82 -1.37 5.87
C ASP A 40 0.05 -0.98 7.13
N ILE A 41 -0.21 -1.97 7.99
CA ILE A 41 -0.90 -1.74 9.26
C ILE A 41 0.14 -1.82 10.38
N SER A 42 0.14 -0.80 11.23
CA SER A 42 1.02 -0.77 12.39
C SER A 42 0.25 -0.33 13.62
N MET A 43 0.71 -0.75 14.78
CA MET A 43 0.13 -0.35 16.05
C MET A 43 1.05 0.69 16.68
N ILE A 44 0.47 1.83 17.09
CA ILE A 44 1.21 2.91 17.69
C ILE A 44 0.99 2.91 19.19
N MET A 45 2.05 2.72 19.95
CA MET A 45 2.06 2.79 21.42
C MET A 45 1.06 1.85 22.07
N GLY A 46 0.67 0.76 21.39
CA GLY A 46 -0.27 -0.20 21.92
C GLY A 46 -1.69 0.30 22.08
N GLN A 47 -2.00 1.49 21.59
CA GLN A 47 -3.30 2.11 21.84
C GLN A 47 -4.26 2.05 20.67
N HIS A 48 -3.74 2.23 19.46
CA HIS A 48 -4.58 2.16 18.26
C HIS A 48 -3.72 1.78 17.07
N SER A 49 -4.39 1.29 16.05
CA SER A 49 -3.71 0.89 14.82
C SER A 49 -3.85 1.97 13.78
N VAL A 50 -2.84 2.03 12.92
CA VAL A 50 -2.79 3.00 11.83
C VAL A 50 -2.49 2.26 10.54
N GLY A 51 -3.27 2.52 9.51
CA GLY A 51 -2.96 2.06 8.16
C GLY A 51 -2.20 3.14 7.42
N SER A 52 -1.01 2.79 6.96
CA SER A 52 -0.19 3.71 6.17
C SER A 52 -0.29 3.31 4.71
N LEU A 53 -0.50 4.29 3.84
CA LEU A 53 -0.58 4.08 2.41
C LEU A 53 0.51 4.90 1.74
N VAL A 54 1.34 4.22 0.98
CA VAL A 54 2.34 4.88 0.14
C VAL A 54 1.99 4.63 -1.32
N SER A 55 2.39 5.55 -2.17
CA SER A 55 2.05 5.51 -3.59
C SER A 55 3.29 5.74 -4.42
N PHE A 56 3.39 4.97 -5.50
CA PHE A 56 4.47 5.09 -6.47
C PHE A 56 3.87 5.30 -7.84
N LEU A 57 4.47 6.20 -8.60
CA LEU A 57 4.07 6.44 -9.98
C LEU A 57 5.29 6.24 -10.87
N ASN A 58 5.19 5.28 -11.78
CA ASN A 58 6.29 4.92 -12.68
C ASN A 58 7.59 4.61 -11.92
N GLY A 59 7.46 3.90 -10.80
CA GLY A 59 8.59 3.50 -9.99
C GLY A 59 9.14 4.55 -9.05
N LYS A 60 8.53 5.73 -8.99
CA LYS A 60 8.99 6.83 -8.13
C LYS A 60 7.97 7.12 -7.05
N PRO A 61 8.40 7.41 -5.82
CA PRO A 61 7.47 7.78 -4.76
C PRO A 61 6.66 9.02 -5.15
N ASP A 62 5.34 8.92 -4.97
CA ASP A 62 4.44 10.04 -5.16
C ASP A 62 3.88 10.44 -3.80
N LYS A 63 4.63 11.24 -3.08
CA LYS A 63 4.31 11.59 -1.70
C LYS A 63 3.01 12.36 -1.55
N SER A 64 2.57 13.03 -2.61
CA SER A 64 1.31 13.76 -2.56
C SER A 64 0.11 12.84 -2.35
N GLN A 65 0.26 11.56 -2.67
CA GLN A 65 -0.78 10.56 -2.52
C GLN A 65 -0.64 9.71 -1.27
N TYR A 66 0.36 9.96 -0.44
CA TYR A 66 0.53 9.24 0.81
C TYR A 66 -0.61 9.57 1.76
N ARG A 67 -1.11 8.56 2.48
CA ARG A 67 -2.21 8.73 3.44
C ARG A 67 -1.94 7.91 4.68
N ARG A 68 -2.52 8.36 5.78
CA ARG A 68 -2.53 7.61 7.03
C ARG A 68 -3.96 7.53 7.50
N PHE A 69 -4.36 6.33 7.88
CA PHE A 69 -5.72 6.06 8.31
C PHE A 69 -5.69 5.54 9.74
N ARG A 70 -6.24 6.31 10.67
CA ARG A 70 -6.45 5.79 12.00
C ARG A 70 -7.60 4.79 11.93
N ILE A 71 -7.34 3.57 12.39
CA ILE A 71 -8.35 2.52 12.37
C ILE A 71 -9.44 2.85 13.40
N LYS A 72 -10.67 2.88 12.96
CA LYS A 72 -11.80 3.33 13.80
C LYS A 72 -12.85 2.26 14.01
N GLU A 73 -12.99 1.33 13.07
CA GLU A 73 -14.11 0.40 13.04
C GLU A 73 -13.78 -0.98 13.57
N VAL A 74 -12.52 -1.25 13.81
CA VAL A 74 -12.06 -2.57 14.24
C VAL A 74 -11.65 -2.50 15.70
N GLU A 75 -12.25 -3.35 16.52
CA GLU A 75 -11.87 -3.49 17.91
C GLU A 75 -10.85 -4.60 18.03
N GLY A 76 -9.83 -4.38 18.85
CA GLY A 76 -8.77 -5.35 19.05
C GLY A 76 -7.84 -5.44 17.87
N ILE A 77 -7.19 -6.60 17.71
CA ILE A 77 -6.20 -6.83 16.68
C ILE A 77 -6.76 -7.81 15.66
N ASP A 78 -7.12 -7.30 14.49
CA ASP A 78 -7.60 -8.12 13.38
C ASP A 78 -7.10 -7.45 12.09
N ASP A 79 -5.95 -7.94 11.63
CA ASP A 79 -5.27 -7.32 10.49
C ASP A 79 -6.12 -7.33 9.22
N PHE A 80 -6.88 -8.40 8.99
CA PHE A 80 -7.72 -8.47 7.79
C PHE A 80 -8.81 -7.41 7.81
N LYS A 81 -9.46 -7.23 8.96
CA LYS A 81 -10.49 -6.21 9.08
C LYS A 81 -9.93 -4.81 9.01
N MET A 82 -8.73 -4.60 9.55
CA MET A 82 -8.04 -3.31 9.49
C MET A 82 -7.68 -2.96 8.07
N VAL A 83 -7.14 -3.91 7.31
CA VAL A 83 -6.86 -3.70 5.89
C VAL A 83 -8.13 -3.40 5.13
N ALA A 84 -9.20 -4.14 5.40
CA ALA A 84 -10.48 -3.92 4.75
C ALA A 84 -11.01 -2.51 5.00
N GLU A 85 -10.84 -1.99 6.21
CA GLU A 85 -11.23 -0.62 6.52
C GLU A 85 -10.45 0.39 5.69
N VAL A 86 -9.13 0.22 5.60
CA VAL A 86 -8.28 1.12 4.82
C VAL A 86 -8.68 1.08 3.34
N VAL A 87 -8.84 -0.11 2.80
CA VAL A 87 -9.22 -0.31 1.40
C VAL A 87 -10.55 0.37 1.11
N ARG A 88 -11.55 0.14 1.95
CA ARG A 88 -12.87 0.75 1.75
C ARG A 88 -12.81 2.27 1.82
N ARG A 89 -12.08 2.81 2.81
CA ARG A 89 -12.00 4.25 2.98
C ARG A 89 -11.22 4.91 1.85
N ARG A 90 -10.07 4.32 1.47
CA ARG A 90 -9.23 4.88 0.41
C ARG A 90 -9.90 4.81 -0.95
N TYR A 91 -10.32 3.63 -1.36
CA TYR A 91 -10.83 3.44 -2.71
C TYR A 91 -12.28 3.86 -2.84
N GLY A 92 -13.02 3.84 -1.77
CA GLY A 92 -14.34 4.46 -1.73
C GLY A 92 -14.27 5.96 -1.99
N ARG A 93 -13.26 6.62 -1.43
CA ARG A 93 -13.05 8.05 -1.66
C ARG A 93 -12.65 8.33 -3.10
N LEU A 94 -11.72 7.54 -3.66
CA LEU A 94 -11.32 7.70 -5.05
C LEU A 94 -12.51 7.53 -5.99
N LYS A 95 -13.37 6.56 -5.71
CA LYS A 95 -14.57 6.34 -6.51
C LYS A 95 -15.51 7.53 -6.44
N ARG A 96 -15.73 8.08 -5.25
CA ARG A 96 -16.60 9.25 -5.09
C ARG A 96 -16.04 10.48 -5.79
N GLU A 97 -14.73 10.63 -5.83
CA GLU A 97 -14.07 11.77 -6.46
C GLU A 97 -13.89 11.58 -7.96
N GLY A 98 -14.17 10.40 -8.48
CA GLY A 98 -13.92 10.11 -9.88
C GLY A 98 -12.44 10.01 -10.22
N ALA A 99 -11.60 9.80 -9.21
CA ALA A 99 -10.16 9.71 -9.41
C ALA A 99 -9.76 8.30 -9.88
N PRO A 100 -8.66 8.17 -10.64
CA PRO A 100 -8.24 6.85 -11.13
C PRO A 100 -7.74 5.96 -10.01
N PHE A 101 -8.00 4.66 -10.15
CA PHE A 101 -7.50 3.66 -9.22
C PHE A 101 -6.07 3.27 -9.60
N PRO A 102 -5.28 2.74 -8.66
CA PRO A 102 -3.96 2.23 -9.00
C PRO A 102 -4.05 0.97 -9.85
N ASP A 103 -2.95 0.66 -10.53
CA ASP A 103 -2.85 -0.55 -11.33
C ASP A 103 -2.57 -1.77 -10.46
N LEU A 104 -1.96 -1.57 -9.30
CA LEU A 104 -1.62 -2.64 -8.39
C LEU A 104 -1.69 -2.13 -6.97
N ILE A 105 -2.27 -2.95 -6.08
CA ILE A 105 -2.31 -2.70 -4.65
C ILE A 105 -1.53 -3.80 -3.97
N VAL A 106 -0.53 -3.43 -3.18
CA VAL A 106 0.27 -4.36 -2.40
C VAL A 106 -0.07 -4.20 -0.94
N ILE A 107 -0.36 -5.30 -0.28
CA ILE A 107 -0.68 -5.30 1.14
C ILE A 107 0.45 -6.02 1.85
N ASP A 108 1.12 -5.31 2.76
CA ASP A 108 2.15 -5.90 3.58
C ASP A 108 1.49 -6.52 4.80
N GLY A 109 1.41 -7.83 4.80
CA GLY A 109 0.78 -8.55 5.89
C GLY A 109 1.59 -8.52 7.15
N GLY A 110 0.90 -8.37 8.27
CA GLY A 110 1.50 -8.59 9.55
C GLY A 110 1.77 -10.07 9.78
N LYS A 111 2.30 -10.39 10.94
CA LYS A 111 2.56 -11.77 11.30
C LYS A 111 1.26 -12.57 11.26
N GLY A 112 1.29 -13.69 10.58
CA GLY A 112 0.15 -14.58 10.50
C GLY A 112 -0.82 -14.33 9.37
N GLN A 113 -0.53 -13.42 8.50
CA GLN A 113 -1.38 -13.13 7.33
C GLN A 113 -1.08 -14.00 6.13
N LEU A 114 -0.03 -14.75 6.20
CA LEU A 114 0.32 -15.64 5.10
C LEU A 114 -0.03 -17.07 5.40
#